data_6713990d99de0bc1dc6930f0c7005fed
#
_entry.id   6713990d99de0bc1dc6930f0c7005fed
#
_cell.length_a   1.000
_cell.length_b   1.000
_cell.length_c   1.000
_cell.angle_alpha   90.00
_cell.angle_beta   90.00
_cell.angle_gamma   90.00
#
_symmetry.space_group_name_H-M   'P 1'
#
loop_
_entity.id
_entity.type
_entity.pdbx_description
1 polymer ?
#
loop_
_entity_poly.entity_id
_entity_poly.type
_entity_poly.pdbx_seq_one_letter_code
_entity_poly.pdbx_strand_id
1 'polypeptide(L)'
;MTKWKYLNDMSEPTETLDALGLLCPLPVLKARKRLKSMPAGAVLRMLADDPAAIIDVPHFCAESGHSLLSQEEIDGHQVYLIRKSA
;
A
#
# COMPACT_ATOMS: atom_id res chain seq x y z
N MET A 1 20.99 -0.76 18.03
CA MET A 1 20.17 0.22 17.41
C MET A 1 20.02 0.02 15.93
N THR A 2 21.08 0.04 15.20
CA THR A 2 21.01 -0.12 13.79
C THR A 2 20.50 -1.47 13.35
N LYS A 3 20.67 -2.48 14.18
CA LYS A 3 20.21 -3.80 13.82
C LYS A 3 18.74 -3.89 13.54
N TRP A 4 17.94 -3.42 14.47
CA TRP A 4 16.52 -3.51 14.28
C TRP A 4 16.09 -2.60 13.12
N LYS A 5 16.88 -1.60 12.82
CA LYS A 5 16.58 -0.75 11.69
C LYS A 5 16.71 -1.51 10.39
N TYR A 6 17.66 -2.43 10.31
CA TYR A 6 17.77 -3.26 9.13
C TYR A 6 16.56 -4.14 8.94
N LEU A 7 16.04 -4.68 10.04
CA LEU A 7 14.85 -5.49 9.95
C LEU A 7 13.69 -4.68 9.40
N ASN A 8 13.60 -3.41 9.79
CA ASN A 8 12.57 -2.54 9.29
C ASN A 8 12.77 -2.18 7.84
N ASP A 9 14.03 -2.13 7.40
CA ASP A 9 14.33 -1.78 6.03
C ASP A 9 13.67 -2.73 5.04
N MET A 10 13.46 -3.96 5.44
CA MET A 10 12.85 -4.95 4.55
C MET A 10 11.40 -4.61 4.23
N SER A 11 10.75 -3.84 5.11
CA SER A 11 9.37 -3.43 4.88
C SER A 11 9.23 -1.92 4.76
N GLU A 12 10.35 -1.21 4.63
CA GLU A 12 10.27 0.23 4.45
C GLU A 12 9.70 0.55 3.08
N PRO A 13 8.81 1.54 3.01
CA PRO A 13 8.21 1.88 1.72
C PRO A 13 9.22 2.49 0.77
N THR A 14 9.14 2.05 -0.48
CA THR A 14 9.93 2.60 -1.56
C THR A 14 9.31 3.90 -2.08
N GLU A 15 7.98 3.92 -2.12
CA GLU A 15 7.22 5.06 -2.62
C GLU A 15 5.99 5.25 -1.75
N THR A 16 5.48 6.48 -1.75
CA THR A 16 4.23 6.79 -1.06
C THR A 16 3.23 7.32 -2.07
N LEU A 17 2.02 6.78 -2.02
CA LEU A 17 0.92 7.21 -2.85
C LEU A 17 -0.12 7.90 -1.97
N ASP A 18 -0.38 9.16 -2.25
CA ASP A 18 -1.40 9.90 -1.54
C ASP A 18 -2.71 9.78 -2.31
N ALA A 19 -3.60 8.95 -1.80
CA ALA A 19 -4.94 8.78 -2.38
C ALA A 19 -6.01 9.34 -1.45
N LEU A 20 -5.63 10.25 -0.56
CA LEU A 20 -6.60 10.89 0.32
C LEU A 20 -7.57 11.71 -0.51
N GLY A 21 -8.84 11.74 -0.07
CA GLY A 21 -9.87 12.48 -0.75
C GLY A 21 -10.45 11.80 -1.98
N LEU A 22 -9.91 10.66 -2.38
CA LEU A 22 -10.41 9.94 -3.54
C LEU A 22 -11.42 8.89 -3.11
N LEU A 23 -12.44 8.70 -3.94
CA LEU A 23 -13.49 7.72 -3.68
C LEU A 23 -13.33 6.51 -4.59
N CYS A 24 -13.85 5.39 -4.14
CA CYS A 24 -13.87 4.15 -4.92
C CYS A 24 -14.41 4.44 -6.32
N PRO A 25 -13.77 3.92 -7.36
CA PRO A 25 -12.66 2.97 -7.38
C PRO A 25 -11.27 3.62 -7.53
N LEU A 26 -11.18 4.94 -7.38
CA LEU A 26 -9.94 5.67 -7.69
C LEU A 26 -8.73 5.26 -6.85
N PRO A 27 -8.87 5.03 -5.52
CA PRO A 27 -7.68 4.65 -4.75
C PRO A 27 -7.02 3.38 -5.30
N VAL A 28 -7.81 2.36 -5.59
CA VAL A 28 -7.27 1.10 -6.10
C VAL A 28 -6.70 1.27 -7.50
N LEU A 29 -7.35 2.06 -8.33
CA LEU A 29 -6.84 2.29 -9.69
C LEU A 29 -5.50 3.01 -9.68
N LYS A 30 -5.35 3.97 -8.77
CA LYS A 30 -4.07 4.67 -8.63
C LYS A 30 -2.99 3.75 -8.09
N ALA A 31 -3.34 2.91 -7.13
CA ALA A 31 -2.39 1.96 -6.59
C ALA A 31 -1.93 0.97 -7.66
N ARG A 32 -2.87 0.48 -8.47
CA ARG A 32 -2.54 -0.44 -9.55
C ARG A 32 -1.56 0.20 -10.52
N LYS A 33 -1.83 1.43 -10.92
CA LYS A 33 -0.96 2.13 -11.86
C LYS A 33 0.43 2.33 -11.29
N ARG A 34 0.50 2.75 -10.03
CA ARG A 34 1.80 2.99 -9.39
C ARG A 34 2.59 1.70 -9.26
N LEU A 35 1.94 0.62 -8.84
CA LEU A 35 2.61 -0.65 -8.66
C LEU A 35 3.16 -1.20 -9.97
N LYS A 36 2.50 -0.92 -11.08
CA LYS A 36 2.98 -1.39 -12.37
C LYS A 36 4.35 -0.83 -12.71
N SER A 37 4.66 0.36 -12.27
CA SER A 37 5.94 0.99 -12.56
C SER A 37 7.00 0.71 -11.52
N MET A 38 6.67 -0.06 -10.50
CA MET A 38 7.61 -0.37 -9.42
C MET A 38 8.27 -1.72 -9.65
N PRO A 39 9.53 -1.87 -9.23
CA PRO A 39 10.20 -3.16 -9.37
C PRO A 39 9.64 -4.18 -8.38
N ALA A 40 9.79 -5.46 -8.73
CA ALA A 40 9.36 -6.55 -7.86
C ALA A 40 10.02 -6.43 -6.50
N GLY A 41 9.26 -6.64 -5.45
CA GLY A 41 9.77 -6.54 -4.08
C GLY A 41 9.70 -5.15 -3.49
N ALA A 42 9.47 -4.13 -4.31
CA ALA A 42 9.33 -2.77 -3.79
C ALA A 42 8.04 -2.65 -2.99
N VAL A 43 8.01 -1.73 -2.03
CA VAL A 43 6.89 -1.56 -1.13
C VAL A 43 6.26 -0.19 -1.36
N LEU A 44 4.94 -0.20 -1.58
CA LEU A 44 4.16 1.02 -1.75
C LEU A 44 3.43 1.33 -0.46
N ARG A 45 3.62 2.54 0.05
CA ARG A 45 2.85 3.04 1.18
C ARG A 45 1.70 3.86 0.61
N MET A 46 0.48 3.40 0.85
CA MET A 46 -0.71 4.02 0.27
C MET A 46 -1.56 4.63 1.36
N LEU A 47 -1.93 5.89 1.18
CA LEU A 47 -2.82 6.59 2.10
C LEU A 47 -4.20 6.69 1.45
N ALA A 48 -5.24 6.41 2.20
CA ALA A 48 -6.62 6.52 1.71
C ALA A 48 -7.55 6.87 2.85
N ASP A 49 -8.69 7.48 2.53
CA ASP A 49 -9.66 7.79 3.55
C ASP A 49 -11.09 7.41 3.16
N ASP A 50 -11.26 6.73 2.04
CA ASP A 50 -12.56 6.20 1.64
C ASP A 50 -12.80 4.89 2.41
N PRO A 51 -13.94 4.76 3.12
CA PRO A 51 -14.24 3.52 3.83
C PRO A 51 -14.22 2.30 2.91
N ALA A 52 -14.58 2.43 1.65
CA ALA A 52 -14.57 1.30 0.72
C ALA A 52 -13.17 0.75 0.51
N ALA A 53 -12.13 1.56 0.69
CA ALA A 53 -10.76 1.10 0.50
C ALA A 53 -10.38 0.01 1.49
N ILE A 54 -11.02 0.00 2.65
CA ILE A 54 -10.74 -1.01 3.67
C ILE A 54 -10.98 -2.41 3.13
N ILE A 55 -11.95 -2.55 2.25
CA ILE A 55 -12.26 -3.82 1.62
C ILE A 55 -11.60 -3.94 0.26
N ASP A 56 -11.61 -2.85 -0.50
CA ASP A 56 -11.11 -2.89 -1.88
C ASP A 56 -9.62 -3.13 -1.98
N VAL A 57 -8.82 -2.56 -1.07
CA VAL A 57 -7.36 -2.70 -1.15
C VAL A 57 -6.93 -4.15 -0.88
N PRO A 58 -7.39 -4.80 0.20
CA PRO A 58 -7.05 -6.20 0.41
C PRO A 58 -7.50 -7.09 -0.75
N HIS A 59 -8.69 -6.82 -1.28
CA HIS A 59 -9.21 -7.61 -2.40
C HIS A 59 -8.33 -7.45 -3.64
N PHE A 60 -7.94 -6.22 -3.94
CA PHE A 60 -7.06 -5.94 -5.06
C PHE A 60 -5.72 -6.65 -4.89
N CYS A 61 -5.14 -6.62 -3.70
CA CYS A 61 -3.88 -7.28 -3.45
C CYS A 61 -3.99 -8.79 -3.66
N ALA A 62 -5.08 -9.38 -3.16
CA ALA A 62 -5.30 -10.82 -3.31
C ALA A 62 -5.43 -11.20 -4.77
N GLU A 63 -6.17 -10.41 -5.55
CA GLU A 63 -6.38 -10.73 -6.96
C GLU A 63 -5.14 -10.50 -7.80
N SER A 64 -4.35 -9.50 -7.45
CA SER A 64 -3.17 -9.15 -8.24
C SER A 64 -1.92 -9.92 -7.83
N GLY A 65 -1.99 -10.63 -6.71
CA GLY A 65 -0.83 -11.36 -6.22
C GLY A 65 0.15 -10.52 -5.43
N HIS A 66 -0.17 -9.24 -5.19
CA HIS A 66 0.69 -8.40 -4.34
C HIS A 66 0.49 -8.77 -2.88
N SER A 67 1.49 -8.51 -2.05
CA SER A 67 1.41 -8.83 -0.63
C SER A 67 1.01 -7.60 0.17
N LEU A 68 -0.10 -7.71 0.89
CA LEU A 68 -0.51 -6.65 1.80
C LEU A 68 0.22 -6.85 3.12
N LEU A 69 1.24 -6.05 3.37
CA LEU A 69 2.09 -6.21 4.54
C LEU A 69 1.45 -5.68 5.81
N SER A 70 0.73 -4.56 5.71
CA SER A 70 0.05 -4.01 6.86
C SER A 70 -1.09 -3.11 6.41
N GLN A 71 -2.05 -2.92 7.32
CA GLN A 71 -3.20 -2.09 7.10
C GLN A 71 -3.55 -1.48 8.46
N GLU A 72 -3.45 -0.15 8.55
CA GLU A 72 -3.67 0.54 9.81
C GLU A 72 -4.55 1.76 9.59
N GLU A 73 -5.22 2.17 10.67
CA GLU A 73 -5.97 3.42 10.65
C GLU A 73 -5.26 4.40 11.56
N ILE A 74 -4.88 5.55 11.03
CA ILE A 74 -4.13 6.56 11.75
C ILE A 74 -4.77 7.92 11.49
N ASP A 75 -5.19 8.61 12.55
CA ASP A 75 -5.73 9.97 12.46
C ASP A 75 -6.85 10.10 11.43
N GLY A 76 -7.73 9.11 11.38
CA GLY A 76 -8.91 9.18 10.52
C GLY A 76 -8.70 8.77 9.09
N HIS A 77 -7.53 8.25 8.76
CA HIS A 77 -7.29 7.71 7.42
C HIS A 77 -6.59 6.37 7.52
N GLN A 78 -6.51 5.66 6.42
CA GLN A 78 -5.90 4.33 6.37
C GLN A 78 -4.51 4.40 5.75
N VAL A 79 -3.62 3.55 6.24
CA VAL A 79 -2.28 3.41 5.69
C VAL A 79 -2.06 1.94 5.35
N TYR A 80 -1.74 1.68 4.08
CA TYR A 80 -1.48 0.32 3.59
C TYR A 80 -0.04 0.21 3.15
N LEU A 81 0.60 -0.90 3.47
CA LEU A 81 1.91 -1.23 2.92
C LEU A 81 1.73 -2.43 2.01
N ILE A 82 2.05 -2.25 0.74
CA ILE A 82 1.83 -3.26 -0.29
C ILE A 82 3.16 -3.56 -0.98
N ARG A 83 3.56 -4.84 -0.96
CA ARG A 83 4.77 -5.26 -1.64
C ARG A 83 4.43 -5.72 -3.05
N LYS A 84 5.14 -5.17 -4.03
CA LYS A 84 4.94 -5.54 -5.43
C LYS A 84 5.32 -7.00 -5.65
N SER A 85 4.44 -7.75 -6.29
CA SER A 85 4.73 -9.15 -6.63
C SER A 85 5.76 -9.23 -7.74
N ALA A 86 6.35 -10.39 -7.86
CA ALA A 86 7.38 -10.64 -8.86
C ALA A 86 6.81 -10.62 -10.28
#